data_37bc540361b267dc065932a0554ab944
#
_entry.id   37bc540361b267dc065932a0554ab944
#
_cell.length_a   1.000
_cell.length_b   1.000
_cell.length_c   1.000
_cell.angle_alpha   90.00
_cell.angle_beta   90.00
_cell.angle_gamma   90.00
#
_symmetry.space_group_name_H-M   'P 1'
#
loop_
_entity.id
_entity.type
_entity.pdbx_description
1 polymer ?
#
loop_
_entity_poly.entity_id
_entity_poly.type
_entity_poly.pdbx_seq_one_letter_code
_entity_poly.pdbx_strand_id
1 'polypeptide(L)'
;MGPCDCERHHDPIGGGTMSRFRKSLAVALAATLFLAAAGAAVVSAQSDWKAPAEAKNLKNPVKGVGNAKKSVETNCVSCHGASGKGDGPAAAALPPPKPADWTSARVQSQTDGEIFWKISNGRGAMPPWKHLPDKERWEIVSYIRTLKGK
;
A
#
# COMPACT_ATOMS: atom_id res chain seq x y z
N MET A 1 21.51 10.43 90.23
CA MET A 1 22.55 10.92 89.33
C MET A 1 23.02 9.73 88.48
N GLY A 2 22.51 9.57 87.36
CA GLY A 2 22.90 8.52 86.37
C GLY A 2 23.13 9.14 84.99
N PRO A 3 24.17 8.77 84.30
CA PRO A 3 24.52 9.39 83.03
C PRO A 3 23.66 8.90 81.86
N CYS A 4 23.36 9.82 80.91
CA CYS A 4 22.66 9.60 79.67
C CYS A 4 23.57 8.91 78.68
N ASP A 5 23.21 7.71 78.26
CA ASP A 5 23.76 7.06 77.08
C ASP A 5 23.05 7.54 75.82
N CYS A 6 23.79 8.26 75.00
CA CYS A 6 23.35 8.61 73.62
C CYS A 6 23.87 7.55 72.64
N GLU A 7 23.00 6.59 72.34
CA GLU A 7 23.26 5.61 71.29
C GLU A 7 22.97 6.23 69.90
N ARG A 8 24.01 6.36 69.09
CA ARG A 8 23.95 6.86 67.71
C ARG A 8 23.54 5.72 66.79
N HIS A 9 22.30 5.73 66.36
CA HIS A 9 21.90 4.92 65.19
C HIS A 9 22.58 5.40 63.92
N HIS A 10 23.48 4.58 63.37
CA HIS A 10 23.94 4.67 62.05
C HIS A 10 22.93 3.99 61.07
N ASP A 11 22.20 4.76 60.34
CA ASP A 11 21.43 4.28 59.20
C ASP A 11 22.38 3.95 58.04
N PRO A 12 22.36 2.73 57.43
CA PRO A 12 23.07 2.45 56.22
C PRO A 12 22.27 3.02 55.03
N ILE A 13 22.77 4.08 54.44
CA ILE A 13 22.19 4.70 53.25
C ILE A 13 22.27 3.73 52.08
N GLY A 14 21.08 3.42 51.56
CA GLY A 14 20.71 2.46 50.58
C GLY A 14 21.42 2.48 49.26
N GLY A 15 21.90 1.32 48.90
CA GLY A 15 22.25 0.97 47.53
C GLY A 15 21.09 0.25 46.83
N GLY A 16 20.01 0.94 46.48
CA GLY A 16 18.86 0.26 45.88
C GLY A 16 18.22 0.88 44.65
N THR A 17 18.54 2.12 44.32
CA THR A 17 17.80 2.86 43.28
C THR A 17 18.34 2.73 41.84
N MET A 18 19.60 2.38 41.65
CA MET A 18 20.19 2.28 40.30
C MET A 18 19.80 1.02 39.55
N SER A 19 19.44 -0.07 40.22
CA SER A 19 19.06 -1.33 39.55
C SER A 19 17.66 -1.28 38.94
N ARG A 20 16.74 -0.52 39.52
CA ARG A 20 15.36 -0.39 39.00
C ARG A 20 15.30 0.48 37.73
N PHE A 21 16.10 1.56 37.68
CA PHE A 21 16.18 2.40 36.51
C PHE A 21 16.76 1.69 35.27
N ARG A 22 17.79 0.85 35.46
CA ARG A 22 18.40 0.09 34.35
C ARG A 22 17.45 -0.97 33.77
N LYS A 23 16.63 -1.60 34.64
CA LYS A 23 15.61 -2.60 34.19
C LYS A 23 14.44 -1.92 33.47
N SER A 24 14.01 -0.75 33.92
CA SER A 24 12.93 0.01 33.26
C SER A 24 13.38 0.55 31.88
N LEU A 25 14.63 1.00 31.73
CA LEU A 25 15.16 1.46 30.44
C LEU A 25 15.30 0.33 29.46
N ALA A 26 15.72 -0.86 29.88
CA ALA A 26 15.84 -2.04 29.02
C ALA A 26 14.47 -2.53 28.53
N VAL A 27 13.44 -2.48 29.36
CA VAL A 27 12.08 -2.86 28.97
C VAL A 27 11.48 -1.84 28.01
N ALA A 28 11.72 -0.55 28.21
CA ALA A 28 11.25 0.51 27.31
C ALA A 28 11.90 0.41 25.92
N LEU A 29 13.21 0.13 25.83
CA LEU A 29 13.92 -0.08 24.56
C LEU A 29 13.47 -1.34 23.82
N ALA A 30 13.16 -2.42 24.53
CA ALA A 30 12.63 -3.64 23.93
C ALA A 30 11.21 -3.44 23.35
N ALA A 31 10.37 -2.66 24.06
CA ALA A 31 9.01 -2.35 23.59
C ALA A 31 9.01 -1.46 22.33
N THR A 32 9.93 -0.50 22.20
CA THR A 32 10.04 0.36 21.02
C THR A 32 10.58 -0.39 19.80
N LEU A 33 11.47 -1.36 19.98
CA LEU A 33 11.95 -2.23 18.90
C LEU A 33 10.86 -3.18 18.39
N PHE A 34 9.96 -3.66 19.25
CA PHE A 34 8.84 -4.53 18.86
C PHE A 34 7.76 -3.77 18.06
N LEU A 35 7.50 -2.50 18.36
CA LEU A 35 6.55 -1.68 17.58
C LEU A 35 7.08 -1.34 16.18
N ALA A 36 8.39 -1.19 16.01
CA ALA A 36 8.98 -0.91 14.71
C ALA A 36 8.93 -2.10 13.74
N ALA A 37 8.95 -3.34 14.26
CA ALA A 37 8.84 -4.54 13.44
C ALA A 37 7.41 -4.84 12.96
N ALA A 38 6.38 -4.36 13.67
CA ALA A 38 4.98 -4.58 13.29
C ALA A 38 4.50 -3.68 12.13
N GLY A 39 5.21 -2.58 11.84
CA GLY A 39 4.84 -1.63 10.78
C GLY A 39 5.14 -2.08 9.35
N ALA A 40 6.00 -3.08 9.16
CA ALA A 40 6.45 -3.50 7.82
C ALA A 40 5.54 -4.53 7.13
N ALA A 41 4.60 -5.15 7.83
CA ALA A 41 3.79 -6.25 7.31
C ALA A 41 2.50 -5.84 6.57
N VAL A 42 2.10 -4.57 6.60
CA VAL A 42 0.79 -4.13 6.07
C VAL A 42 0.82 -3.75 4.60
N VAL A 43 1.99 -3.60 3.97
CA VAL A 43 2.12 -3.11 2.59
C VAL A 43 1.95 -4.22 1.53
N SER A 44 1.96 -5.50 1.92
CA SER A 44 2.05 -6.61 0.96
C SER A 44 0.72 -7.17 0.45
N ALA A 45 -0.43 -6.80 0.99
CA ALA A 45 -1.72 -7.44 0.65
C ALA A 45 -2.32 -7.02 -0.69
N GLN A 46 -1.75 -6.04 -1.39
CA GLN A 46 -2.28 -5.55 -2.68
C GLN A 46 -1.60 -6.13 -3.92
N SER A 47 -0.57 -6.99 -3.75
CA SER A 47 0.34 -7.33 -4.84
C SER A 47 -0.03 -8.57 -5.66
N ASP A 48 -1.00 -9.38 -5.25
CA ASP A 48 -1.15 -10.73 -5.81
C ASP A 48 -2.11 -10.88 -7.00
N TRP A 49 -2.57 -9.79 -7.59
CA TRP A 49 -3.32 -9.89 -8.84
C TRP A 49 -2.38 -10.02 -10.03
N LYS A 50 -1.88 -11.23 -10.25
CA LYS A 50 -1.05 -11.57 -11.40
C LYS A 50 -1.91 -12.00 -12.56
N ALA A 51 -1.66 -11.43 -13.73
CA ALA A 51 -2.17 -11.96 -14.97
C ALA A 51 -1.48 -13.30 -15.28
N PRO A 52 -2.11 -14.23 -16.00
CA PRO A 52 -1.49 -15.48 -16.41
C PRO A 52 -0.29 -15.22 -17.32
N ALA A 53 0.62 -16.19 -17.40
CA ALA A 53 1.89 -16.02 -18.12
C ALA A 53 1.69 -15.67 -19.61
N GLU A 54 0.65 -16.20 -20.23
CA GLU A 54 0.30 -15.96 -21.63
C GLU A 54 -0.01 -14.49 -21.88
N ALA A 55 -0.62 -13.80 -20.92
CA ALA A 55 -0.97 -12.39 -21.05
C ALA A 55 0.27 -11.51 -21.23
N LYS A 56 1.43 -11.91 -20.68
CA LYS A 56 2.69 -11.14 -20.84
C LYS A 56 3.15 -11.06 -22.29
N ASN A 57 2.82 -12.06 -23.08
CA ASN A 57 3.23 -12.15 -24.47
C ASN A 57 2.33 -11.38 -25.43
N LEU A 58 1.16 -10.94 -24.96
CA LEU A 58 0.25 -10.14 -25.78
C LEU A 58 0.88 -8.78 -26.09
N LYS A 59 0.89 -8.42 -27.36
CA LYS A 59 1.39 -7.13 -27.82
C LYS A 59 0.22 -6.20 -28.11
N ASN A 60 0.33 -4.95 -27.68
CA ASN A 60 -0.67 -3.95 -28.00
C ASN A 60 -0.67 -3.67 -29.52
N PRO A 61 -1.74 -3.98 -30.26
CA PRO A 61 -1.81 -3.78 -31.68
C PRO A 61 -2.15 -2.34 -32.08
N VAL A 62 -2.59 -1.50 -31.12
CA VAL A 62 -3.03 -0.14 -31.45
C VAL A 62 -1.89 0.86 -31.23
N LYS A 63 -1.86 1.88 -32.07
CA LYS A 63 -0.97 3.03 -31.94
C LYS A 63 -1.75 4.22 -31.39
N GLY A 64 -1.27 4.78 -30.27
CA GLY A 64 -1.91 5.92 -29.62
C GLY A 64 -3.12 5.56 -28.77
N VAL A 65 -3.82 6.58 -28.29
CA VAL A 65 -4.89 6.44 -27.30
C VAL A 65 -6.31 6.40 -27.88
N GLY A 66 -6.46 6.67 -29.18
CA GLY A 66 -7.77 6.68 -29.84
C GLY A 66 -8.84 7.43 -29.04
N ASN A 67 -9.98 6.77 -28.80
CA ASN A 67 -11.08 7.29 -28.00
C ASN A 67 -10.98 6.93 -26.50
N ALA A 68 -9.85 6.37 -26.04
CA ALA A 68 -9.70 5.86 -24.68
C ALA A 68 -10.00 6.91 -23.61
N LYS A 69 -9.69 8.19 -23.85
CA LYS A 69 -9.99 9.25 -22.89
C LYS A 69 -11.48 9.28 -22.53
N LYS A 70 -12.35 9.23 -23.54
CA LYS A 70 -13.81 9.21 -23.34
C LYS A 70 -14.25 7.94 -22.60
N SER A 71 -13.72 6.79 -23.01
CA SER A 71 -14.05 5.50 -22.36
C SER A 71 -13.60 5.47 -20.91
N VAL A 72 -12.42 6.00 -20.60
CA VAL A 72 -11.89 6.11 -19.24
C VAL A 72 -12.74 7.07 -18.40
N GLU A 73 -13.10 8.23 -18.94
CA GLU A 73 -13.97 9.19 -18.26
C GLU A 73 -15.32 8.57 -17.89
N THR A 74 -15.92 7.82 -18.81
CA THR A 74 -17.23 7.21 -18.60
C THR A 74 -17.19 6.03 -17.63
N ASN A 75 -16.17 5.18 -17.73
CA ASN A 75 -16.19 3.84 -17.14
C ASN A 75 -15.23 3.67 -15.95
N CYS A 76 -14.19 4.49 -15.84
CA CYS A 76 -13.08 4.21 -14.93
C CYS A 76 -12.85 5.30 -13.88
N VAL A 77 -13.10 6.58 -14.22
CA VAL A 77 -12.76 7.74 -13.38
C VAL A 77 -13.44 7.69 -12.03
N SER A 78 -14.66 7.16 -11.93
CA SER A 78 -15.38 7.05 -10.66
C SER A 78 -14.57 6.32 -9.57
N CYS A 79 -13.75 5.35 -9.96
CA CYS A 79 -12.90 4.59 -9.04
C CYS A 79 -11.43 5.01 -9.14
N HIS A 80 -10.91 5.17 -10.36
CA HIS A 80 -9.47 5.42 -10.57
C HIS A 80 -9.06 6.88 -10.50
N GLY A 81 -10.02 7.82 -10.46
CA GLY A 81 -9.75 9.26 -10.49
C GLY A 81 -9.38 9.79 -11.87
N ALA A 82 -9.58 11.08 -12.10
CA ALA A 82 -9.25 11.73 -13.37
C ALA A 82 -7.75 11.71 -13.69
N SER A 83 -6.91 11.69 -12.66
CA SER A 83 -5.45 11.57 -12.76
C SER A 83 -4.96 10.12 -12.81
N GLY A 84 -5.84 9.14 -12.60
CA GLY A 84 -5.51 7.73 -12.54
C GLY A 84 -4.82 7.28 -11.26
N LYS A 85 -4.87 8.06 -10.18
CA LYS A 85 -4.20 7.76 -8.90
C LYS A 85 -4.97 6.82 -7.98
N GLY A 86 -6.12 6.30 -8.41
CA GLY A 86 -6.96 5.43 -7.58
C GLY A 86 -7.78 6.19 -6.54
N ASP A 87 -7.92 7.49 -6.72
CA ASP A 87 -8.54 8.46 -5.81
C ASP A 87 -9.91 8.96 -6.30
N GLY A 88 -10.56 8.18 -7.15
CA GLY A 88 -11.90 8.53 -7.63
C GLY A 88 -12.92 8.61 -6.49
N PRO A 89 -14.04 9.34 -6.69
CA PRO A 89 -15.04 9.59 -5.64
C PRO A 89 -15.61 8.30 -5.02
N ALA A 90 -15.67 7.21 -5.77
CA ALA A 90 -16.13 5.93 -5.24
C ALA A 90 -15.03 5.14 -4.50
N ALA A 91 -13.75 5.47 -4.69
CA ALA A 91 -12.62 4.68 -4.17
C ALA A 91 -12.63 4.51 -2.65
N ALA A 92 -13.06 5.54 -1.91
CA ALA A 92 -13.08 5.50 -0.45
C ALA A 92 -14.03 4.43 0.09
N ALA A 93 -15.19 4.23 -0.56
CA ALA A 93 -16.22 3.28 -0.15
C ALA A 93 -15.92 1.83 -0.57
N LEU A 94 -15.01 1.60 -1.51
CA LEU A 94 -14.72 0.25 -2.00
C LEU A 94 -13.96 -0.58 -0.95
N PRO A 95 -14.24 -1.89 -0.84
CA PRO A 95 -13.43 -2.79 -0.03
C PRO A 95 -12.03 -2.98 -0.65
N PRO A 96 -11.03 -3.44 0.12
CA PRO A 96 -9.76 -3.88 -0.46
C PRO A 96 -9.94 -5.04 -1.47
N PRO A 97 -9.13 -5.08 -2.52
CA PRO A 97 -8.07 -4.15 -2.88
C PRO A 97 -8.62 -2.85 -3.46
N LYS A 98 -8.03 -1.72 -3.06
CA LYS A 98 -8.39 -0.39 -3.59
C LYS A 98 -8.01 -0.25 -5.07
N PRO A 99 -8.65 0.70 -5.81
CA PRO A 99 -8.29 0.98 -7.19
C PRO A 99 -6.79 1.26 -7.33
N ALA A 100 -6.19 0.71 -8.36
CA ALA A 100 -4.76 0.87 -8.58
C ALA A 100 -4.42 2.30 -9.02
N ASP A 101 -3.32 2.83 -8.49
CA ASP A 101 -2.67 4.02 -9.01
C ASP A 101 -1.94 3.67 -10.31
N TRP A 102 -2.45 4.15 -11.43
CA TRP A 102 -1.91 3.91 -12.76
C TRP A 102 -0.58 4.61 -13.00
N THR A 103 -0.26 5.67 -12.24
CA THR A 103 1.01 6.39 -12.36
C THR A 103 2.16 5.66 -11.69
N SER A 104 1.84 4.72 -10.80
CA SER A 104 2.82 4.01 -9.97
C SER A 104 3.73 3.09 -10.78
N ALA A 105 4.98 2.93 -10.29
CA ALA A 105 5.92 1.97 -10.85
C ALA A 105 5.35 0.54 -10.88
N ARG A 106 4.53 0.18 -9.90
CA ARG A 106 3.86 -1.14 -9.80
C ARG A 106 2.95 -1.42 -10.99
N VAL A 107 2.23 -0.42 -11.50
CA VAL A 107 1.38 -0.59 -12.69
C VAL A 107 2.23 -0.43 -13.96
N GLN A 108 3.11 0.55 -14.00
CA GLN A 108 3.88 0.88 -15.19
C GLN A 108 4.96 -0.15 -15.55
N SER A 109 5.37 -1.03 -14.62
CA SER A 109 6.28 -2.14 -14.89
C SER A 109 5.61 -3.39 -15.48
N GLN A 110 4.27 -3.48 -15.43
CA GLN A 110 3.55 -4.59 -16.04
C GLN A 110 3.60 -4.47 -17.58
N THR A 111 3.51 -5.60 -18.29
CA THR A 111 3.38 -5.57 -19.74
C THR A 111 2.00 -5.03 -20.16
N ASP A 112 1.87 -4.57 -21.38
CA ASP A 112 0.59 -4.11 -21.93
C ASP A 112 -0.46 -5.23 -21.91
N GLY A 113 -0.03 -6.45 -22.20
CA GLY A 113 -0.91 -7.61 -22.15
C GLY A 113 -1.40 -7.95 -20.75
N GLU A 114 -0.58 -7.78 -19.70
CA GLU A 114 -1.01 -7.97 -18.32
C GLU A 114 -2.07 -6.93 -17.94
N ILE A 115 -1.90 -5.68 -18.34
CA ILE A 115 -2.89 -4.61 -18.08
C ILE A 115 -4.17 -4.89 -18.87
N PHE A 116 -4.07 -5.24 -20.14
CA PHE A 116 -5.20 -5.62 -20.99
C PHE A 116 -6.00 -6.77 -20.38
N TRP A 117 -5.32 -7.82 -19.92
CA TRP A 117 -5.96 -8.97 -19.29
C TRP A 117 -6.72 -8.55 -18.02
N LYS A 118 -6.12 -7.68 -17.19
CA LYS A 118 -6.75 -7.18 -15.96
C LYS A 118 -7.99 -6.35 -16.25
N ILE A 119 -7.93 -5.46 -17.21
CA ILE A 119 -9.10 -4.70 -17.67
C ILE A 119 -10.18 -5.66 -18.14
N SER A 120 -9.81 -6.66 -18.94
CA SER A 120 -10.76 -7.60 -19.51
C SER A 120 -11.49 -8.47 -18.48
N ASN A 121 -10.78 -8.89 -17.43
CA ASN A 121 -11.32 -9.88 -16.48
C ASN A 121 -11.84 -9.27 -15.18
N GLY A 122 -11.43 -8.05 -14.84
CA GLY A 122 -11.82 -7.43 -13.58
C GLY A 122 -11.31 -8.18 -12.35
N ARG A 123 -11.54 -7.63 -11.16
CA ARG A 123 -11.30 -8.30 -9.87
C ARG A 123 -12.00 -7.55 -8.74
N GLY A 124 -12.73 -8.27 -7.88
CA GLY A 124 -13.42 -7.67 -6.74
C GLY A 124 -14.40 -6.59 -7.18
N ALA A 125 -14.21 -5.36 -6.72
CA ALA A 125 -15.07 -4.24 -7.10
C ALA A 125 -14.84 -3.74 -8.54
N MET A 126 -13.75 -4.12 -9.20
CA MET A 126 -13.50 -3.80 -10.61
C MET A 126 -14.23 -4.78 -11.51
N PRO A 127 -15.26 -4.37 -12.28
CA PRO A 127 -15.97 -5.27 -13.16
C PRO A 127 -15.13 -5.72 -14.35
N PRO A 128 -15.46 -6.86 -15.00
CA PRO A 128 -14.85 -7.26 -16.26
C PRO A 128 -15.32 -6.39 -17.42
N TRP A 129 -14.39 -5.91 -18.23
CA TRP A 129 -14.67 -5.02 -19.37
C TRP A 129 -14.64 -5.73 -20.72
N LYS A 130 -14.85 -7.05 -20.74
CA LYS A 130 -14.88 -7.86 -22.00
C LYS A 130 -15.98 -7.46 -22.97
N HIS A 131 -17.01 -6.76 -22.50
CA HIS A 131 -18.07 -6.25 -23.36
C HIS A 131 -17.63 -5.07 -24.22
N LEU A 132 -16.53 -4.37 -23.85
CA LEU A 132 -15.90 -3.38 -24.70
C LEU A 132 -15.09 -4.09 -25.83
N PRO A 133 -15.07 -3.53 -27.05
CA PRO A 133 -14.23 -4.05 -28.12
C PRO A 133 -12.76 -4.18 -27.70
N ASP A 134 -12.05 -5.18 -28.22
CA ASP A 134 -10.62 -5.39 -27.93
C ASP A 134 -9.79 -4.14 -28.23
N LYS A 135 -10.07 -3.50 -29.37
CA LYS A 135 -9.39 -2.27 -29.79
C LYS A 135 -9.52 -1.18 -28.72
N GLU A 136 -10.71 -0.98 -28.17
CA GLU A 136 -10.97 0.04 -27.15
C GLU A 136 -10.23 -0.26 -25.85
N ARG A 137 -10.22 -1.54 -25.41
CA ARG A 137 -9.45 -1.96 -24.22
C ARG A 137 -7.94 -1.75 -24.42
N TRP A 138 -7.41 -1.99 -25.62
CA TRP A 138 -6.02 -1.69 -25.97
C TRP A 138 -5.73 -0.18 -25.99
N GLU A 139 -6.66 0.63 -26.47
CA GLU A 139 -6.56 2.08 -26.41
C GLU A 139 -6.52 2.57 -24.95
N ILE A 140 -7.30 1.95 -24.04
CA ILE A 140 -7.25 2.23 -22.60
C ILE A 140 -5.87 1.88 -22.03
N VAL A 141 -5.27 0.76 -22.42
CA VAL A 141 -3.88 0.43 -22.05
C VAL A 141 -2.92 1.53 -22.48
N SER A 142 -3.03 1.97 -23.74
CA SER A 142 -2.19 3.07 -24.28
C SER A 142 -2.40 4.36 -23.48
N TYR A 143 -3.63 4.68 -23.09
CA TYR A 143 -3.93 5.83 -22.23
C TYR A 143 -3.23 5.72 -20.88
N ILE A 144 -3.31 4.56 -20.20
CA ILE A 144 -2.64 4.31 -18.92
C ILE A 144 -1.13 4.55 -19.04
N ARG A 145 -0.51 4.18 -20.18
CA ARG A 145 0.92 4.44 -20.43
C ARG A 145 1.26 5.92 -20.50
N THR A 146 0.35 6.78 -20.95
CA THR A 146 0.58 8.23 -20.97
C THR A 146 0.66 8.86 -19.57
N LEU A 147 0.26 8.12 -18.54
CA LEU A 147 0.27 8.58 -17.16
C LEU A 147 1.59 8.27 -16.42
N LYS A 148 2.53 7.60 -17.08
CA LYS A 148 3.83 7.29 -16.50
C LYS A 148 4.57 8.57 -16.09
N GLY A 149 4.95 8.66 -14.81
CA GLY A 149 5.74 9.79 -14.29
C GLY A 149 4.97 11.10 -14.10
N LYS A 150 3.64 11.05 -14.03
CA LYS A 150 2.78 12.21 -13.74
C LYS A 150 2.37 12.31 -12.29
#